data_408e56e8f1a4c36850bffc594a7bc6b8
#
_entry.id   408e56e8f1a4c36850bffc594a7bc6b8
#
_cell.length_a   1.000
_cell.length_b   1.000
_cell.length_c   1.000
_cell.angle_alpha   90.00
_cell.angle_beta   90.00
_cell.angle_gamma   90.00
#
_symmetry.space_group_name_H-M   'P 1'
#
loop_
_entity.id
_entity.type
_entity.pdbx_description
1 polymer ?
#
loop_
_entity_poly.entity_id
_entity_poly.type
_entity_poly.pdbx_seq_one_letter_code
_entity_poly.pdbx_strand_id
1 'polypeptide(L)'
;MSFSVEGKTTIVTGAANGIGLAIAKHFADVGANVMFADMDDESLKKELGEDCESGSVRYFSGDLRERLTIANLLSATIDAFERVDILINASRQVMLTDPLDLEDETIDVMWQQNVLNSFRLSQHVAKRMIKQAEEDTEGDGIIGTIVNLSSIASTLAQPRLLGYSIATAAMDQMTRSLAVSLAPKRIRVNSLAIGSIMSASLQNSLKDAEELRQDIEAHTPMGRIASASEIVETVQYLAAPASGFVTGQIITVDGGRCLLDPVSSPFH
;
A
#
# COMPACT_ATOMS: atom_id res chain seq x y z
N MET A 1 19.56 -7.16 12.45
CA MET A 1 19.93 -5.90 11.79
C MET A 1 18.70 -5.02 11.68
N SER A 2 18.85 -3.71 11.71
CA SER A 2 17.72 -2.77 11.85
C SER A 2 16.75 -2.71 10.65
N PHE A 3 17.20 -3.11 9.45
CA PHE A 3 16.37 -3.15 8.22
C PHE A 3 15.75 -4.53 7.94
N SER A 4 16.05 -5.56 8.73
CA SER A 4 15.51 -6.90 8.51
C SER A 4 14.03 -6.99 8.88
N VAL A 5 13.27 -7.68 8.02
CA VAL A 5 11.91 -8.15 8.26
C VAL A 5 11.84 -9.68 8.23
N GLU A 6 12.99 -10.34 8.28
CA GLU A 6 13.13 -11.79 8.30
C GLU A 6 12.32 -12.41 9.45
N GLY A 7 11.57 -13.46 9.15
CA GLY A 7 10.69 -14.15 10.10
C GLY A 7 9.43 -13.37 10.52
N LYS A 8 9.24 -12.13 10.05
CA LYS A 8 8.01 -11.36 10.31
C LYS A 8 6.89 -11.80 9.39
N THR A 9 5.69 -11.88 9.92
CA THR A 9 4.49 -12.22 9.13
C THR A 9 3.86 -10.95 8.58
N THR A 10 3.76 -10.88 7.26
CA THR A 10 3.30 -9.72 6.50
C THR A 10 2.06 -10.07 5.68
N ILE A 11 1.01 -9.24 5.78
CA ILE A 11 -0.11 -9.25 4.84
C ILE A 11 0.12 -8.13 3.81
N VAL A 12 0.06 -8.45 2.52
CA VAL A 12 0.11 -7.48 1.43
C VAL A 12 -1.17 -7.57 0.62
N THR A 13 -1.95 -6.49 0.56
CA THR A 13 -3.16 -6.42 -0.28
C THR A 13 -2.84 -5.89 -1.68
N GLY A 14 -3.65 -6.24 -2.69
CA GLY A 14 -3.36 -5.89 -4.08
C GLY A 14 -2.13 -6.63 -4.62
N ALA A 15 -1.91 -7.87 -4.16
CA ALA A 15 -0.68 -8.62 -4.37
C ALA A 15 -0.67 -9.47 -5.65
N ALA A 16 -1.75 -9.47 -6.45
CA ALA A 16 -1.82 -10.23 -7.69
C ALA A 16 -1.01 -9.60 -8.84
N ASN A 17 -0.76 -8.28 -8.80
CA ASN A 17 -0.05 -7.60 -9.88
C ASN A 17 0.64 -6.31 -9.42
N GLY A 18 1.43 -5.71 -10.33
CA GLY A 18 1.98 -4.37 -10.19
C GLY A 18 2.78 -4.14 -8.92
N ILE A 19 2.47 -3.06 -8.21
CA ILE A 19 3.23 -2.59 -7.05
C ILE A 19 3.05 -3.52 -5.84
N GLY A 20 1.82 -3.96 -5.58
CA GLY A 20 1.55 -4.88 -4.47
C GLY A 20 2.28 -6.21 -4.64
N LEU A 21 2.28 -6.77 -5.85
CA LEU A 21 3.04 -7.98 -6.18
C LEU A 21 4.55 -7.78 -5.98
N ALA A 22 5.10 -6.66 -6.45
CA ALA A 22 6.52 -6.37 -6.29
C ALA A 22 6.92 -6.27 -4.81
N ILE A 23 6.09 -5.62 -3.98
CA ILE A 23 6.32 -5.53 -2.54
C ILE A 23 6.25 -6.93 -1.89
N ALA A 24 5.21 -7.70 -2.20
CA ALA A 24 5.00 -9.02 -1.61
C ALA A 24 6.14 -9.99 -1.95
N LYS A 25 6.60 -10.01 -3.22
CA LYS A 25 7.76 -10.80 -3.65
C LYS A 25 9.04 -10.36 -2.93
N HIS A 26 9.29 -9.06 -2.87
CA HIS A 26 10.46 -8.53 -2.17
C HIS A 26 10.50 -8.96 -0.70
N PHE A 27 9.35 -8.87 0.01
CA PHE A 27 9.28 -9.28 1.41
C PHE A 27 9.51 -10.79 1.58
N ALA A 28 9.03 -11.61 0.66
CA ALA A 28 9.32 -13.05 0.64
C ALA A 28 10.81 -13.31 0.40
N ASP A 29 11.43 -12.61 -0.55
CA ASP A 29 12.85 -12.74 -0.90
C ASP A 29 13.78 -12.36 0.27
N VAL A 30 13.38 -11.39 1.11
CA VAL A 30 14.13 -11.00 2.31
C VAL A 30 13.77 -11.80 3.57
N GLY A 31 13.04 -12.91 3.41
CA GLY A 31 12.80 -13.91 4.45
C GLY A 31 11.59 -13.65 5.35
N ALA A 32 10.65 -12.79 4.97
CA ALA A 32 9.38 -12.66 5.68
C ALA A 32 8.42 -13.80 5.33
N ASN A 33 7.50 -14.11 6.24
CA ASN A 33 6.30 -14.90 5.93
C ASN A 33 5.29 -13.95 5.28
N VAL A 34 4.81 -14.27 4.08
CA VAL A 34 3.95 -13.34 3.32
C VAL A 34 2.63 -13.97 2.92
N MET A 35 1.55 -13.32 3.32
CA MET A 35 0.20 -13.57 2.82
C MET A 35 -0.10 -12.59 1.68
N PHE A 36 -0.13 -13.10 0.43
CA PHE A 36 -0.52 -12.35 -0.76
C PHE A 36 -2.05 -12.31 -0.83
N ALA A 37 -2.65 -11.14 -0.70
CA ALA A 37 -4.10 -10.98 -0.70
C ALA A 37 -4.57 -10.16 -1.91
N ASP A 38 -5.47 -10.72 -2.69
CA ASP A 38 -6.09 -10.07 -3.85
C ASP A 38 -7.46 -10.69 -4.14
N MET A 39 -8.28 -10.04 -4.95
CA MET A 39 -9.51 -10.62 -5.48
C MET A 39 -9.29 -11.42 -6.77
N ASP A 40 -8.16 -11.25 -7.44
CA ASP A 40 -7.78 -11.92 -8.68
C ASP A 40 -7.07 -13.25 -8.39
N ASP A 41 -7.88 -14.29 -8.21
CA ASP A 41 -7.41 -15.66 -7.91
C ASP A 41 -6.53 -16.24 -9.02
N GLU A 42 -6.88 -15.99 -10.29
CA GLU A 42 -6.14 -16.52 -11.44
C GLU A 42 -4.72 -15.92 -11.49
N SER A 43 -4.59 -14.63 -11.29
CA SER A 43 -3.28 -13.96 -11.24
C SER A 43 -2.46 -14.42 -10.03
N LEU A 44 -3.05 -14.60 -8.85
CA LEU A 44 -2.35 -15.12 -7.67
C LEU A 44 -1.80 -16.53 -7.94
N LYS A 45 -2.61 -17.44 -8.47
CA LYS A 45 -2.20 -18.81 -8.82
C LYS A 45 -1.10 -18.84 -9.88
N LYS A 46 -1.20 -17.98 -10.88
CA LYS A 46 -0.18 -17.85 -11.93
C LYS A 46 1.18 -17.41 -11.38
N GLU A 47 1.17 -16.48 -10.43
CA GLU A 47 2.40 -15.91 -9.86
C GLU A 47 3.07 -16.79 -8.80
N LEU A 48 2.27 -17.57 -8.03
CA LEU A 48 2.74 -18.33 -6.88
C LEU A 48 2.69 -19.85 -7.08
N GLY A 49 1.99 -20.33 -8.10
CA GLY A 49 1.70 -21.75 -8.31
C GLY A 49 0.44 -22.20 -7.57
N GLU A 50 -0.18 -23.28 -8.07
CA GLU A 50 -1.43 -23.82 -7.51
C GLU A 50 -1.23 -24.46 -6.13
N ASP A 51 -0.04 -24.98 -5.84
CA ASP A 51 0.28 -25.74 -4.63
C ASP A 51 0.99 -24.89 -3.54
N CYS A 52 0.74 -23.57 -3.48
CA CYS A 52 1.37 -22.68 -2.50
C CYS A 52 0.77 -22.85 -1.08
N GLU A 53 0.67 -24.14 -0.59
CA GLU A 53 0.08 -24.48 0.71
C GLU A 53 1.12 -24.70 1.82
N SER A 54 2.43 -24.64 1.52
CA SER A 54 3.49 -24.85 2.50
C SER A 54 4.62 -23.81 2.37
N GLY A 55 5.39 -23.56 3.45
CA GLY A 55 6.50 -22.60 3.49
C GLY A 55 6.10 -21.18 3.90
N SER A 56 6.94 -20.20 3.60
CA SER A 56 6.81 -18.80 4.04
C SER A 56 5.89 -17.94 3.15
N VAL A 57 5.35 -18.49 2.06
CA VAL A 57 4.47 -17.78 1.13
C VAL A 57 3.12 -18.48 1.08
N ARG A 58 2.05 -17.68 1.17
CA ARG A 58 0.65 -18.10 1.03
C ARG A 58 -0.10 -17.05 0.25
N TYR A 59 -1.22 -17.43 -0.34
CA TYR A 59 -2.14 -16.47 -0.89
C TYR A 59 -3.56 -16.64 -0.35
N PHE A 60 -4.30 -15.56 -0.42
CA PHE A 60 -5.71 -15.50 -0.08
C PHE A 60 -6.45 -14.74 -1.18
N SER A 61 -7.42 -15.40 -1.82
CA SER A 61 -8.28 -14.78 -2.82
C SER A 61 -9.61 -14.34 -2.20
N GLY A 62 -9.95 -13.06 -2.38
CA GLY A 62 -11.23 -12.54 -1.89
C GLY A 62 -11.39 -11.04 -2.00
N ASP A 63 -12.66 -10.62 -2.09
CA ASP A 63 -13.02 -9.21 -2.16
C ASP A 63 -13.06 -8.58 -0.77
N LEU A 64 -12.08 -7.72 -0.48
CA LEU A 64 -11.95 -7.04 0.81
C LEU A 64 -13.03 -5.97 1.07
N ARG A 65 -13.92 -5.67 0.11
CA ARG A 65 -15.12 -4.85 0.35
C ARG A 65 -16.09 -5.58 1.28
N GLU A 66 -16.05 -6.89 1.29
CA GLU A 66 -16.88 -7.74 2.13
C GLU A 66 -16.25 -7.89 3.53
N ARG A 67 -16.99 -7.53 4.57
CA ARG A 67 -16.47 -7.58 5.96
C ARG A 67 -16.05 -8.98 6.41
N LEU A 68 -16.76 -10.01 5.97
CA LEU A 68 -16.46 -11.39 6.29
C LEU A 68 -15.14 -11.82 5.64
N THR A 69 -14.87 -11.36 4.42
CA THR A 69 -13.61 -11.63 3.71
C THR A 69 -12.39 -11.09 4.44
N ILE A 70 -12.51 -9.89 5.06
CA ILE A 70 -11.44 -9.33 5.90
C ILE A 70 -11.15 -10.24 7.11
N ALA A 71 -12.20 -10.74 7.78
CA ALA A 71 -12.03 -11.66 8.90
C ALA A 71 -11.40 -13.00 8.44
N ASN A 72 -11.83 -13.52 7.30
CA ASN A 72 -11.30 -14.76 6.71
C ASN A 72 -9.83 -14.61 6.31
N LEU A 73 -9.42 -13.48 5.71
CA LEU A 73 -8.02 -13.19 5.40
C LEU A 73 -7.15 -13.24 6.66
N LEU A 74 -7.61 -12.58 7.73
CA LEU A 74 -6.87 -12.59 8.99
C LEU A 74 -6.79 -14.00 9.58
N SER A 75 -7.90 -14.76 9.58
CA SER A 75 -7.91 -16.15 10.05
C SER A 75 -6.94 -17.01 9.24
N ALA A 76 -7.01 -16.95 7.90
CA ALA A 76 -6.10 -17.70 7.03
C ALA A 76 -4.62 -17.34 7.27
N THR A 77 -4.33 -16.06 7.57
CA THR A 77 -2.96 -15.64 7.90
C THR A 77 -2.50 -16.26 9.23
N ILE A 78 -3.37 -16.26 10.24
CA ILE A 78 -3.05 -16.82 11.56
C ILE A 78 -2.93 -18.35 11.49
N ASP A 79 -3.79 -19.01 10.72
CA ASP A 79 -3.73 -20.46 10.53
C ASP A 79 -2.43 -20.88 9.83
N ALA A 80 -1.93 -20.05 8.90
CA ALA A 80 -0.71 -20.32 8.16
C ALA A 80 0.58 -20.00 8.93
N PHE A 81 0.58 -18.92 9.73
CA PHE A 81 1.80 -18.32 10.28
C PHE A 81 1.74 -17.99 11.78
N GLU A 82 0.61 -18.28 12.44
CA GLU A 82 0.33 -18.10 13.87
C GLU A 82 0.25 -16.64 14.34
N ARG A 83 0.80 -15.69 13.57
CA ARG A 83 0.91 -14.26 13.92
C ARG A 83 0.74 -13.35 12.71
N VAL A 84 0.62 -12.04 12.98
CA VAL A 84 0.75 -10.97 12.00
C VAL A 84 1.53 -9.81 12.62
N ASP A 85 2.57 -9.33 11.94
CA ASP A 85 3.48 -8.26 12.41
C ASP A 85 3.39 -7.02 11.53
N ILE A 86 3.11 -7.20 10.24
CA ILE A 86 3.16 -6.15 9.24
C ILE A 86 1.90 -6.23 8.37
N LEU A 87 1.26 -5.07 8.15
CA LEU A 87 0.19 -4.92 7.18
C LEU A 87 0.62 -3.89 6.14
N ILE A 88 0.51 -4.26 4.86
CA ILE A 88 0.74 -3.35 3.73
C ILE A 88 -0.56 -3.24 2.92
N ASN A 89 -1.23 -2.09 3.06
CA ASN A 89 -2.41 -1.76 2.28
C ASN A 89 -1.98 -1.22 0.91
N ALA A 90 -1.86 -2.10 -0.09
CA ALA A 90 -1.47 -1.75 -1.46
C ALA A 90 -2.59 -1.95 -2.50
N SER A 91 -3.73 -2.53 -2.10
CA SER A 91 -4.91 -2.65 -2.95
C SER A 91 -5.50 -1.27 -3.22
N ARG A 92 -5.62 -0.92 -4.50
CA ARG A 92 -6.21 0.35 -4.93
C ARG A 92 -6.88 0.25 -6.29
N GLN A 93 -7.83 1.12 -6.50
CA GLN A 93 -8.47 1.34 -7.79
C GLN A 93 -8.30 2.80 -8.20
N VAL A 94 -8.06 3.04 -9.48
CA VAL A 94 -8.00 4.38 -10.09
C VAL A 94 -9.08 4.45 -11.15
N MET A 95 -10.00 5.40 -11.00
CA MET A 95 -11.08 5.67 -11.95
C MET A 95 -11.08 7.15 -12.30
N LEU A 96 -11.49 7.46 -13.51
CA LEU A 96 -11.71 8.84 -13.93
C LEU A 96 -13.08 9.29 -13.45
N THR A 97 -13.16 10.49 -12.88
CA THR A 97 -14.38 11.10 -12.34
C THR A 97 -14.79 12.25 -13.25
N ASP A 98 -16.06 12.35 -13.61
CA ASP A 98 -16.64 13.55 -14.18
C ASP A 98 -17.33 14.36 -13.07
N PRO A 99 -16.78 15.51 -12.67
CA PRO A 99 -17.32 16.30 -11.56
C PRO A 99 -18.69 16.96 -11.85
N LEU A 100 -19.16 16.94 -13.10
CA LEU A 100 -20.45 17.51 -13.52
C LEU A 100 -21.49 16.45 -13.85
N ASP A 101 -21.12 15.18 -13.88
CA ASP A 101 -22.07 14.08 -14.03
C ASP A 101 -22.65 13.71 -12.66
N LEU A 102 -23.95 13.96 -12.49
CA LEU A 102 -24.65 13.69 -11.24
C LEU A 102 -24.88 12.19 -10.97
N GLU A 103 -24.72 11.36 -11.98
CA GLU A 103 -24.84 9.89 -11.90
C GLU A 103 -23.47 9.19 -11.77
N ASP A 104 -22.36 9.96 -11.67
CA ASP A 104 -21.03 9.40 -11.50
C ASP A 104 -20.83 8.83 -10.08
N GLU A 105 -20.79 7.52 -9.95
CA GLU A 105 -20.57 6.78 -8.70
C GLU A 105 -19.08 6.52 -8.38
N THR A 106 -18.16 7.04 -9.17
CA THR A 106 -16.71 6.72 -9.02
C THR A 106 -16.13 7.15 -7.68
N ILE A 107 -16.66 8.21 -7.07
CA ILE A 107 -16.24 8.66 -5.72
C ILE A 107 -16.59 7.58 -4.69
N ASP A 108 -17.82 7.06 -4.71
CA ASP A 108 -18.28 6.05 -3.76
C ASP A 108 -17.50 4.74 -3.92
N VAL A 109 -17.29 4.31 -5.16
CA VAL A 109 -16.49 3.12 -5.48
C VAL A 109 -15.07 3.27 -4.93
N MET A 110 -14.39 4.40 -5.22
CA MET A 110 -13.02 4.62 -4.76
C MET A 110 -12.95 4.84 -3.25
N TRP A 111 -13.95 5.44 -2.62
CA TRP A 111 -14.04 5.54 -1.17
C TRP A 111 -14.13 4.16 -0.52
N GLN A 112 -15.01 3.30 -1.03
CA GLN A 112 -15.16 1.94 -0.53
C GLN A 112 -13.87 1.13 -0.73
N GLN A 113 -13.32 1.16 -1.94
CA GLN A 113 -12.17 0.33 -2.33
C GLN A 113 -10.85 0.80 -1.71
N ASN A 114 -10.57 2.10 -1.75
CA ASN A 114 -9.25 2.62 -1.38
C ASN A 114 -9.17 3.02 0.11
N VAL A 115 -10.30 3.45 0.72
CA VAL A 115 -10.28 3.97 2.09
C VAL A 115 -10.87 2.98 3.10
N LEU A 116 -12.16 2.60 2.92
CA LEU A 116 -12.86 1.81 3.92
C LEU A 116 -12.29 0.40 4.08
N ASN A 117 -11.85 -0.23 2.99
CA ASN A 117 -11.22 -1.55 3.05
C ASN A 117 -9.92 -1.51 3.87
N SER A 118 -9.04 -0.56 3.54
CA SER A 118 -7.77 -0.38 4.25
C SER A 118 -7.98 -0.04 5.72
N PHE A 119 -8.98 0.81 6.01
CA PHE A 119 -9.33 1.15 7.39
C PHE A 119 -9.80 -0.07 8.19
N ARG A 120 -10.77 -0.83 7.65
CA ARG A 120 -11.32 -2.01 8.31
C ARG A 120 -10.27 -3.09 8.53
N LEU A 121 -9.46 -3.38 7.50
CA LEU A 121 -8.37 -4.34 7.63
C LEU A 121 -7.35 -3.89 8.67
N SER A 122 -6.98 -2.59 8.68
CA SER A 122 -6.09 -2.03 9.70
C SER A 122 -6.64 -2.20 11.12
N GLN A 123 -7.95 -2.03 11.32
CA GLN A 123 -8.59 -2.26 12.62
C GLN A 123 -8.51 -3.73 13.06
N HIS A 124 -8.81 -4.67 12.16
CA HIS A 124 -8.74 -6.10 12.46
C HIS A 124 -7.32 -6.55 12.79
N VAL A 125 -6.35 -6.13 11.97
CA VAL A 125 -4.93 -6.47 12.15
C VAL A 125 -4.38 -5.85 13.43
N ALA A 126 -4.65 -4.56 13.69
CA ALA A 126 -4.20 -3.90 14.92
C ALA A 126 -4.73 -4.59 16.19
N LYS A 127 -6.01 -4.99 16.21
CA LYS A 127 -6.57 -5.77 17.33
C LYS A 127 -5.84 -7.10 17.52
N ARG A 128 -5.49 -7.79 16.44
CA ARG A 128 -4.74 -9.04 16.50
C ARG A 128 -3.33 -8.81 17.02
N MET A 129 -2.61 -7.80 16.53
CA MET A 129 -1.28 -7.43 17.01
C MET A 129 -1.26 -7.13 18.51
N ILE A 130 -2.26 -6.40 19.00
CA ILE A 130 -2.41 -6.12 20.45
C ILE A 130 -2.61 -7.41 21.23
N LYS A 131 -3.52 -8.28 20.77
CA LYS A 131 -3.78 -9.57 21.44
C LYS A 131 -2.53 -10.45 21.49
N GLN A 132 -1.78 -10.54 20.38
CA GLN A 132 -0.51 -11.28 20.34
C GLN A 132 0.49 -10.77 21.39
N ALA A 133 0.60 -9.43 21.54
CA ALA A 133 1.53 -8.83 22.48
C ALA A 133 1.13 -9.00 23.94
N GLU A 134 -0.15 -9.27 24.23
CA GLU A 134 -0.63 -9.63 25.57
C GLU A 134 -0.26 -11.08 25.93
N GLU A 135 -0.15 -11.95 24.93
CA GLU A 135 0.26 -13.35 25.05
C GLU A 135 1.79 -13.49 25.10
N ASP A 136 2.54 -12.57 24.46
CA ASP A 136 4.00 -12.51 24.46
C ASP A 136 4.50 -11.75 25.71
N THR A 137 5.15 -12.43 26.62
CA THR A 137 5.67 -11.84 27.87
C THR A 137 6.96 -11.03 27.68
N GLU A 138 7.50 -10.92 26.47
CA GLU A 138 8.79 -10.29 26.20
C GLU A 138 8.68 -8.94 25.45
N GLY A 139 9.08 -7.86 26.13
CA GLY A 139 9.63 -6.64 25.55
C GLY A 139 8.69 -5.43 25.43
N ASP A 140 9.29 -4.24 25.65
CA ASP A 140 8.67 -2.91 25.47
C ASP A 140 8.73 -2.39 24.02
N GLY A 141 9.15 -3.21 23.05
CA GLY A 141 9.37 -2.85 21.65
C GLY A 141 8.07 -2.67 20.84
N ILE A 142 8.23 -2.23 19.58
CA ILE A 142 7.14 -2.15 18.60
C ILE A 142 6.58 -3.55 18.35
N ILE A 143 5.25 -3.68 18.45
CA ILE A 143 4.53 -4.95 18.28
C ILE A 143 3.99 -5.13 16.85
N GLY A 144 3.90 -4.05 16.08
CA GLY A 144 3.40 -4.13 14.72
C GLY A 144 3.56 -2.84 13.93
N THR A 145 3.43 -2.96 12.61
CA THR A 145 3.46 -1.82 11.73
C THR A 145 2.45 -1.93 10.60
N ILE A 146 1.88 -0.79 10.21
CA ILE A 146 0.95 -0.66 9.10
C ILE A 146 1.56 0.33 8.11
N VAL A 147 1.68 -0.06 6.84
CA VAL A 147 2.13 0.81 5.75
C VAL A 147 1.00 0.92 4.73
N ASN A 148 0.56 2.14 4.48
CA ASN A 148 -0.45 2.44 3.49
C ASN A 148 0.20 2.93 2.19
N LEU A 149 -0.25 2.47 1.03
CA LEU A 149 0.14 3.08 -0.24
C LEU A 149 -0.85 4.16 -0.62
N SER A 150 -0.35 5.38 -0.71
CA SER A 150 -1.06 6.58 -1.15
C SER A 150 -0.52 7.04 -2.52
N SER A 151 -0.82 8.26 -2.91
CA SER A 151 -0.41 8.84 -4.18
C SER A 151 -0.12 10.33 -4.02
N ILE A 152 0.74 10.86 -4.89
CA ILE A 152 0.91 12.31 -5.05
C ILE A 152 -0.40 13.02 -5.44
N ALA A 153 -1.41 12.29 -5.92
CA ALA A 153 -2.76 12.80 -6.16
C ALA A 153 -3.47 13.27 -4.89
N SER A 154 -2.95 12.94 -3.69
CA SER A 154 -3.44 13.49 -2.41
C SER A 154 -3.09 14.99 -2.24
N THR A 155 -2.09 15.49 -2.97
CA THR A 155 -1.59 16.87 -2.89
C THR A 155 -1.64 17.60 -4.22
N LEU A 156 -1.47 16.92 -5.35
CA LEU A 156 -1.54 17.48 -6.69
C LEU A 156 -2.93 17.26 -7.29
N ALA A 157 -3.57 18.34 -7.71
CA ALA A 157 -4.87 18.25 -8.36
C ALA A 157 -4.74 17.89 -9.84
N GLN A 158 -5.48 16.85 -10.25
CA GLN A 158 -5.70 16.50 -11.65
C GLN A 158 -7.22 16.42 -11.86
N PRO A 159 -7.80 17.24 -12.75
CA PRO A 159 -9.27 17.41 -12.82
C PRO A 159 -10.08 16.12 -12.98
N ARG A 160 -9.55 15.16 -13.76
CA ARG A 160 -10.24 13.88 -13.99
C ARG A 160 -9.98 12.83 -12.90
N LEU A 161 -9.13 13.10 -11.92
CA LEU A 161 -8.83 12.21 -10.80
C LEU A 161 -9.48 12.65 -9.48
N LEU A 162 -10.58 13.40 -9.54
CA LEU A 162 -11.22 13.98 -8.34
C LEU A 162 -11.48 12.92 -7.25
N GLY A 163 -12.21 11.86 -7.57
CA GLY A 163 -12.52 10.81 -6.61
C GLY A 163 -11.28 10.08 -6.09
N TYR A 164 -10.28 9.82 -6.96
CA TYR A 164 -9.01 9.22 -6.55
C TYR A 164 -8.21 10.15 -5.63
N SER A 165 -8.16 11.46 -5.93
CA SER A 165 -7.49 12.46 -5.09
C SER A 165 -8.13 12.58 -3.71
N ILE A 166 -9.47 12.59 -3.64
CA ILE A 166 -10.21 12.56 -2.36
C ILE A 166 -9.84 11.31 -1.56
N ALA A 167 -9.88 10.13 -2.19
CA ALA A 167 -9.60 8.87 -1.53
C ALA A 167 -8.15 8.80 -1.00
N THR A 168 -7.16 9.26 -1.79
CA THR A 168 -5.75 9.25 -1.36
C THR A 168 -5.47 10.30 -0.28
N ALA A 169 -6.09 11.47 -0.32
CA ALA A 169 -6.00 12.46 0.76
C ALA A 169 -6.63 11.94 2.07
N ALA A 170 -7.76 11.24 1.95
CA ALA A 170 -8.37 10.56 3.10
C ALA A 170 -7.48 9.45 3.67
N MET A 171 -6.77 8.68 2.83
CA MET A 171 -5.79 7.67 3.24
C MET A 171 -4.66 8.31 4.02
N ASP A 172 -4.13 9.45 3.57
CA ASP A 172 -3.07 10.17 4.27
C ASP A 172 -3.54 10.67 5.65
N GLN A 173 -4.75 11.21 5.74
CA GLN A 173 -5.31 11.64 7.02
C GLN A 173 -5.64 10.45 7.94
N MET A 174 -6.16 9.34 7.39
CA MET A 174 -6.37 8.09 8.12
C MET A 174 -5.05 7.57 8.71
N THR A 175 -3.96 7.61 7.94
CA THR A 175 -2.62 7.25 8.40
C THR A 175 -2.21 8.05 9.63
N ARG A 176 -2.34 9.38 9.60
CA ARG A 176 -2.00 10.24 10.75
C ARG A 176 -2.87 9.94 11.98
N SER A 177 -4.17 9.78 11.76
CA SER A 177 -5.13 9.51 12.84
C SER A 177 -4.90 8.15 13.49
N LEU A 178 -4.67 7.10 12.69
CA LEU A 178 -4.34 5.77 13.20
C LEU A 178 -2.98 5.76 13.92
N ALA A 179 -1.98 6.47 13.41
CA ALA A 179 -0.66 6.59 14.03
C ALA A 179 -0.77 7.11 15.47
N VAL A 180 -1.50 8.21 15.67
CA VAL A 180 -1.71 8.79 17.00
C VAL A 180 -2.49 7.83 17.91
N SER A 181 -3.54 7.18 17.38
CA SER A 181 -4.40 6.30 18.15
C SER A 181 -3.72 4.98 18.56
N LEU A 182 -2.82 4.48 17.73
CA LEU A 182 -2.17 3.17 17.89
C LEU A 182 -0.76 3.26 18.48
N ALA A 183 -0.12 4.43 18.51
CA ALA A 183 1.21 4.62 19.13
C ALA A 183 1.26 4.19 20.61
N PRO A 184 0.25 4.49 21.48
CA PRO A 184 0.23 3.98 22.85
C PRO A 184 0.11 2.46 22.94
N LYS A 185 -0.28 1.81 21.85
CA LYS A 185 -0.34 0.35 21.68
C LYS A 185 0.90 -0.22 21.00
N ARG A 186 1.95 0.58 20.81
CA ARG A 186 3.23 0.18 20.20
C ARG A 186 3.09 -0.29 18.74
N ILE A 187 2.10 0.25 18.01
CA ILE A 187 1.90 0.02 16.58
C ILE A 187 2.20 1.31 15.83
N ARG A 188 3.06 1.23 14.82
CA ARG A 188 3.37 2.36 13.94
C ARG A 188 2.48 2.31 12.69
N VAL A 189 2.10 3.47 12.19
CA VAL A 189 1.32 3.60 10.95
C VAL A 189 1.93 4.70 10.10
N ASN A 190 2.37 4.36 8.90
CA ASN A 190 2.95 5.31 7.95
C ASN A 190 2.36 5.11 6.55
N SER A 191 2.58 6.05 5.67
CA SER A 191 2.15 5.99 4.27
C SER A 191 3.29 6.28 3.32
N LEU A 192 3.24 5.67 2.13
CA LEU A 192 4.10 5.98 1.00
C LEU A 192 3.24 6.60 -0.10
N ALA A 193 3.39 7.91 -0.32
CA ALA A 193 2.77 8.61 -1.43
C ALA A 193 3.63 8.44 -2.68
N ILE A 194 3.12 7.71 -3.66
CA ILE A 194 3.87 7.39 -4.86
C ILE A 194 3.39 8.21 -6.06
N GLY A 195 4.32 8.52 -6.95
CA GLY A 195 4.01 9.14 -8.23
C GLY A 195 4.95 8.69 -9.31
N SER A 196 4.47 8.64 -10.56
CA SER A 196 5.29 8.25 -11.71
C SER A 196 6.02 6.91 -11.53
N ILE A 197 5.31 5.91 -10.97
CA ILE A 197 5.80 4.53 -10.85
C ILE A 197 5.11 3.67 -11.88
N MET A 198 5.85 2.82 -12.58
CA MET A 198 5.35 1.89 -13.58
C MET A 198 4.47 0.81 -12.92
N SER A 199 3.20 1.13 -12.73
CA SER A 199 2.17 0.18 -12.31
C SER A 199 1.55 -0.51 -13.50
N ALA A 200 0.83 -1.63 -13.29
CA ALA A 200 0.13 -2.32 -14.37
C ALA A 200 -0.87 -1.39 -15.10
N SER A 201 -1.60 -0.55 -14.37
CA SER A 201 -2.54 0.41 -14.96
C SER A 201 -1.83 1.50 -15.78
N LEU A 202 -0.71 2.05 -15.28
CA LEU A 202 0.08 3.03 -16.03
C LEU A 202 0.69 2.39 -17.28
N GLN A 203 1.24 1.19 -17.16
CA GLN A 203 1.79 0.47 -18.31
C GLN A 203 0.75 0.27 -19.42
N ASN A 204 -0.49 -0.08 -19.05
CA ASN A 204 -1.59 -0.19 -20.01
C ASN A 204 -1.94 1.15 -20.66
N SER A 205 -1.96 2.25 -19.89
CA SER A 205 -2.23 3.59 -20.40
C SER A 205 -1.13 4.12 -21.32
N LEU A 206 0.10 3.63 -21.19
CA LEU A 206 1.26 4.07 -21.99
C LEU A 206 1.47 3.24 -23.26
N LYS A 207 0.76 2.12 -23.47
CA LYS A 207 1.00 1.22 -24.62
C LYS A 207 0.95 1.93 -25.99
N ASP A 208 0.02 2.87 -26.13
CA ASP A 208 -0.22 3.60 -27.37
C ASP A 208 -0.17 5.13 -27.17
N ALA A 209 0.50 5.60 -26.12
CA ALA A 209 0.51 6.99 -25.68
C ALA A 209 1.95 7.47 -25.35
N GLU A 210 2.81 7.53 -26.36
CA GLU A 210 4.20 7.99 -26.21
C GLU A 210 4.26 9.46 -25.73
N GLU A 211 3.33 10.30 -26.16
CA GLU A 211 3.23 11.70 -25.70
C GLU A 211 2.96 11.78 -24.20
N LEU A 212 2.11 10.89 -23.65
CA LEU A 212 1.85 10.81 -22.21
C LEU A 212 3.10 10.41 -21.43
N ARG A 213 3.90 9.48 -21.97
CA ARG A 213 5.17 9.10 -21.36
C ARG A 213 6.12 10.28 -21.30
N GLN A 214 6.33 10.97 -22.42
CA GLN A 214 7.21 12.13 -22.52
C GLN A 214 6.75 13.26 -21.58
N ASP A 215 5.45 13.49 -21.49
CA ASP A 215 4.87 14.48 -20.57
C ASP A 215 5.17 14.15 -19.11
N ILE A 216 4.98 12.88 -18.69
CA ILE A 216 5.31 12.42 -17.34
C ILE A 216 6.81 12.59 -17.05
N GLU A 217 7.67 12.20 -17.98
CA GLU A 217 9.13 12.27 -17.83
C GLU A 217 9.62 13.72 -17.77
N ALA A 218 9.07 14.62 -18.62
CA ALA A 218 9.39 16.04 -18.61
C ALA A 218 9.00 16.76 -17.32
N HIS A 219 7.91 16.30 -16.67
CA HIS A 219 7.44 16.84 -15.39
C HIS A 219 7.95 16.06 -14.18
N THR A 220 8.93 15.20 -14.34
CA THR A 220 9.60 14.49 -13.25
C THR A 220 11.07 14.92 -13.24
N PRO A 221 11.58 15.60 -12.19
CA PRO A 221 12.97 16.08 -12.16
C PRO A 221 14.03 15.01 -12.42
N MET A 222 13.77 13.75 -11.99
CA MET A 222 14.65 12.62 -12.32
C MET A 222 14.54 12.13 -13.77
N GLY A 223 13.70 12.73 -14.62
CA GLY A 223 13.61 12.53 -16.07
C GLY A 223 13.13 11.14 -16.49
N ARG A 224 12.43 10.40 -15.64
CA ARG A 224 11.97 9.04 -15.94
C ARG A 224 10.80 8.61 -15.07
N ILE A 225 10.13 7.54 -15.50
CA ILE A 225 9.18 6.79 -14.67
C ILE A 225 9.97 5.70 -13.93
N ALA A 226 9.80 5.61 -12.62
CA ALA A 226 10.47 4.59 -11.81
C ALA A 226 9.81 3.21 -11.97
N SER A 227 10.57 2.14 -11.74
CA SER A 227 10.04 0.78 -11.66
C SER A 227 9.39 0.52 -10.30
N ALA A 228 8.52 -0.49 -10.21
CA ALA A 228 7.93 -0.90 -8.93
C ALA A 228 8.99 -1.39 -7.93
N SER A 229 10.12 -1.93 -8.40
CA SER A 229 11.22 -2.38 -7.53
C SER A 229 11.93 -1.25 -6.79
N GLU A 230 11.83 0.01 -7.26
CA GLU A 230 12.52 1.15 -6.63
C GLU A 230 11.80 1.67 -5.37
N ILE A 231 10.58 1.22 -5.11
CA ILE A 231 9.84 1.62 -3.89
C ILE A 231 9.80 0.55 -2.81
N VAL A 232 10.11 -0.71 -3.15
CA VAL A 232 9.94 -1.84 -2.21
C VAL A 232 10.85 -1.70 -0.98
N GLU A 233 12.06 -1.19 -1.15
CA GLU A 233 13.00 -0.96 -0.03
C GLU A 233 12.53 0.18 0.89
N THR A 234 11.85 1.20 0.35
CA THR A 234 11.25 2.25 1.18
C THR A 234 10.10 1.69 2.01
N VAL A 235 9.29 0.80 1.44
CA VAL A 235 8.24 0.08 2.19
C VAL A 235 8.87 -0.81 3.26
N GLN A 236 9.94 -1.54 2.94
CA GLN A 236 10.70 -2.34 3.90
C GLN A 236 11.26 -1.48 5.04
N TYR A 237 11.85 -0.33 4.75
CA TYR A 237 12.32 0.62 5.77
C TYR A 237 11.20 1.01 6.72
N LEU A 238 10.02 1.36 6.20
CA LEU A 238 8.86 1.72 7.03
C LEU A 238 8.35 0.54 7.86
N ALA A 239 8.49 -0.68 7.38
CA ALA A 239 8.09 -1.89 8.07
C ALA A 239 9.12 -2.33 9.14
N ALA A 240 10.39 -2.07 8.91
CA ALA A 240 11.51 -2.58 9.69
C ALA A 240 11.75 -1.82 11.03
N PRO A 241 12.51 -2.39 11.97
CA PRO A 241 12.93 -1.73 13.21
C PRO A 241 13.73 -0.44 12.98
N ALA A 242 14.38 -0.26 11.81
CA ALA A 242 15.11 0.96 11.46
C ALA A 242 14.24 2.22 11.50
N SER A 243 12.92 2.10 11.31
CA SER A 243 11.96 3.19 11.40
C SER A 243 11.20 3.20 12.75
N GLY A 244 11.80 2.65 13.82
CA GLY A 244 11.15 2.45 15.13
C GLY A 244 10.58 3.73 15.78
N PHE A 245 11.07 4.92 15.42
CA PHE A 245 10.56 6.21 15.89
C PHE A 245 9.84 7.01 14.80
N VAL A 246 9.49 6.36 13.66
CA VAL A 246 8.76 6.96 12.54
C VAL A 246 7.32 6.47 12.55
N THR A 247 6.38 7.36 12.82
CA THR A 247 4.94 7.08 12.76
C THR A 247 4.16 8.33 12.31
N GLY A 248 3.04 8.14 11.61
CA GLY A 248 2.21 9.22 11.08
C GLY A 248 2.81 9.95 9.88
N GLN A 249 3.90 9.45 9.31
CA GLN A 249 4.56 10.10 8.18
C GLN A 249 3.98 9.67 6.85
N ILE A 250 3.92 10.61 5.92
CA ILE A 250 3.61 10.39 4.52
C ILE A 250 4.90 10.64 3.75
N ILE A 251 5.60 9.57 3.37
CA ILE A 251 6.85 9.68 2.61
C ILE A 251 6.51 9.72 1.12
N THR A 252 6.96 10.76 0.43
CA THR A 252 6.75 10.90 -1.01
C THR A 252 7.92 10.29 -1.77
N VAL A 253 7.61 9.41 -2.74
CA VAL A 253 8.56 8.80 -3.68
C VAL A 253 8.02 9.03 -5.10
N ASP A 254 8.49 10.09 -5.75
CA ASP A 254 7.91 10.60 -7.00
C ASP A 254 8.95 11.17 -7.97
N GLY A 255 10.24 10.97 -7.70
CA GLY A 255 11.32 11.53 -8.52
C GLY A 255 11.41 13.06 -8.47
N GLY A 256 10.82 13.70 -7.44
CA GLY A 256 10.79 15.14 -7.24
C GLY A 256 9.61 15.85 -7.90
N ARG A 257 8.64 15.12 -8.46
CA ARG A 257 7.53 15.70 -9.24
C ARG A 257 6.71 16.71 -8.44
N CYS A 258 6.47 16.46 -7.16
CA CYS A 258 5.73 17.39 -6.29
C CYS A 258 6.49 18.67 -5.93
N LEU A 259 7.78 18.76 -6.24
CA LEU A 259 8.64 19.91 -5.93
C LEU A 259 8.80 20.85 -7.13
N LEU A 260 8.35 20.42 -8.31
CA LEU A 260 8.52 21.19 -9.55
C LEU A 260 7.56 22.39 -9.58
N ASP A 261 8.11 23.58 -9.72
CA ASP A 261 7.34 24.76 -10.06
C ASP A 261 6.91 24.67 -11.52
N PRO A 262 5.60 24.78 -11.84
CA PRO A 262 5.13 24.76 -13.22
C PRO A 262 5.60 25.97 -14.05
N VAL A 263 6.05 27.06 -13.39
CA VAL A 263 6.55 28.26 -14.05
C VAL A 263 8.06 28.18 -14.20
N SER A 264 8.54 28.16 -15.43
CA SER A 264 9.96 28.03 -15.75
C SER A 264 10.79 29.32 -15.53
N SER A 265 10.11 30.48 -15.36
CA SER A 265 10.79 31.73 -15.14
C SER A 265 11.13 31.93 -13.65
N PRO A 266 12.38 32.30 -13.29
CA PRO A 266 12.73 32.60 -11.89
C PRO A 266 12.20 33.95 -11.41
N PHE A 267 11.56 34.74 -12.27
CA PHE A 267 11.04 36.07 -11.99
C PHE A 267 9.51 36.15 -12.17
N HIS A 268 8.76 35.34 -11.47
CA HIS A 268 7.29 35.39 -11.49
C HIS A 268 6.71 35.85 -10.14
#